data_14ad66154676705a301f7dab70725e78
#
_entry.id   14ad66154676705a301f7dab70725e78
#
_cell.length_a   1.000
_cell.length_b   1.000
_cell.length_c   1.000
_cell.angle_alpha   90.00
_cell.angle_beta   90.00
_cell.angle_gamma   90.00
#
_symmetry.space_group_name_H-M   'P 1'
#
loop_
_entity.id
_entity.type
_entity.pdbx_description
1 polymer ?
#
loop_
_entity_poly.entity_id
_entity_poly.type
_entity_poly.pdbx_seq_one_letter_code
_entity_poly.pdbx_strand_id
1 'polypeptide(L)'
;MKKLIISTFFVVSAFVGRGQDFTFSQFYDVPLYRNPAIAGIFNGNLRLTSAYRSQWSSVTVPYQTQALSAEVSVPVGYSYDLITYGLQLANDVAGDLKLSRTQFLPVFCFHKSLYEDVSFLTFGVMGGYIQSQFDPTKALFGSQFNYTNPSNPLSGSYDFPRTSFSYWDASTGLAFNSEFNDGTRYYYGVSVYHFLKSKVFFFDQNSSILRPRFSLNGGINFVTGNFDHLYMFGDAMVQGGNRQLVMGMYYTHNLTDFDDDRDN
;
A
#
# COMPACT_ATOMS: atom_id res chain seq x y z
N MET A 1 -4.73 20.89 37.41
CA MET A 1 -5.75 21.13 36.36
C MET A 1 -5.21 20.96 34.96
N LYS A 2 -4.09 21.58 34.57
CA LYS A 2 -3.53 21.43 33.18
C LYS A 2 -3.22 19.97 32.80
N LYS A 3 -2.66 19.15 33.71
CA LYS A 3 -2.34 17.73 33.44
C LYS A 3 -3.61 16.87 33.25
N LEU A 4 -4.70 17.19 33.95
CA LEU A 4 -5.97 16.51 33.81
C LEU A 4 -6.63 16.79 32.46
N ILE A 5 -6.56 18.06 31.99
CA ILE A 5 -7.09 18.48 30.69
C ILE A 5 -6.35 17.78 29.54
N ILE A 6 -5.01 17.65 29.63
CA ILE A 6 -4.20 16.96 28.63
C ILE A 6 -4.53 15.46 28.60
N SER A 7 -4.70 14.83 29.77
CA SER A 7 -5.06 13.41 29.87
C SER A 7 -6.47 13.14 29.31
N THR A 8 -7.44 14.04 29.58
CA THR A 8 -8.81 13.93 29.05
C THR A 8 -8.83 14.12 27.53
N PHE A 9 -8.03 15.03 27.00
CA PHE A 9 -7.90 15.24 25.56
C PHE A 9 -7.35 14.00 24.84
N PHE A 10 -6.36 13.33 25.44
CA PHE A 10 -5.78 12.08 24.92
C PHE A 10 -6.78 10.91 24.95
N VAL A 11 -7.60 10.80 25.98
CA VAL A 11 -8.63 9.76 26.09
C VAL A 11 -9.77 9.99 25.10
N VAL A 12 -10.22 11.22 24.88
CA VAL A 12 -11.27 11.54 23.91
C VAL A 12 -10.80 11.31 22.46
N SER A 13 -9.52 11.53 22.15
CA SER A 13 -8.95 11.25 20.83
C SER A 13 -8.89 9.76 20.48
N ALA A 14 -8.90 8.87 21.47
CA ALA A 14 -8.83 7.42 21.26
C ALA A 14 -10.17 6.79 20.80
N PHE A 15 -11.30 7.48 20.94
CA PHE A 15 -12.62 6.93 20.60
C PHE A 15 -13.06 7.11 19.13
N VAL A 16 -12.27 7.76 18.29
CA VAL A 16 -12.61 8.00 16.88
C VAL A 16 -11.63 7.24 15.97
N GLY A 17 -11.38 5.98 16.28
CA GLY A 17 -10.62 5.09 15.38
C GLY A 17 -11.45 4.78 14.14
N ARG A 18 -11.01 5.21 12.96
CA ARG A 18 -11.58 4.82 11.66
C ARG A 18 -10.56 3.95 10.96
N GLY A 19 -11.01 2.79 10.43
CA GLY A 19 -10.16 1.91 9.67
C GLY A 19 -9.65 2.57 8.40
N GLN A 20 -8.36 2.47 8.17
CA GLN A 20 -7.68 2.89 6.95
C GLN A 20 -7.00 1.67 6.31
N ASP A 21 -6.69 1.75 5.02
CA ASP A 21 -5.83 0.77 4.40
C ASP A 21 -4.44 0.81 5.04
N PHE A 22 -3.77 -0.35 5.03
CA PHE A 22 -2.40 -0.39 5.54
C PHE A 22 -1.45 0.40 4.62
N THR A 23 -0.46 1.03 5.24
CA THR A 23 0.62 1.75 4.56
C THR A 23 1.96 1.23 5.04
N PHE A 24 2.94 1.20 4.15
CA PHE A 24 4.32 0.90 4.50
C PHE A 24 5.06 2.18 4.88
N SER A 25 6.05 2.08 5.77
CA SER A 25 6.91 3.23 6.10
C SER A 25 7.73 3.67 4.90
N GLN A 26 8.25 2.70 4.13
CA GLN A 26 8.89 2.91 2.83
C GLN A 26 7.85 2.81 1.72
N PHE A 27 6.85 3.70 1.74
CA PHE A 27 5.72 3.69 0.82
C PHE A 27 6.13 3.85 -0.65
N TYR A 28 7.25 4.52 -0.89
CA TYR A 28 7.80 4.76 -2.23
C TYR A 28 8.31 3.48 -2.91
N ASP A 29 8.66 2.43 -2.14
CA ASP A 29 9.11 1.14 -2.68
C ASP A 29 7.94 0.23 -3.12
N VAL A 30 6.70 0.60 -2.80
CA VAL A 30 5.51 -0.17 -3.16
C VAL A 30 4.53 0.66 -4.01
N PRO A 31 4.93 1.01 -5.25
CA PRO A 31 4.24 2.00 -6.08
C PRO A 31 2.79 1.66 -6.38
N LEU A 32 2.44 0.38 -6.54
CA LEU A 32 1.08 -0.05 -6.85
C LEU A 32 0.09 0.21 -5.71
N TYR A 33 0.57 0.42 -4.46
CA TYR A 33 -0.27 0.86 -3.34
C TYR A 33 -0.55 2.36 -3.34
N ARG A 34 0.24 3.12 -4.10
CA ARG A 34 0.15 4.58 -4.20
C ARG A 34 -0.76 4.99 -5.34
N ASN A 35 -0.56 4.41 -6.53
CA ASN A 35 -1.33 4.69 -7.73
C ASN A 35 -1.10 3.57 -8.76
N PRO A 36 -2.14 2.93 -9.31
CA PRO A 36 -1.98 1.97 -10.38
C PRO A 36 -1.21 2.53 -11.60
N ALA A 37 -1.39 3.82 -11.92
CA ALA A 37 -0.72 4.46 -13.04
C ALA A 37 0.78 4.75 -12.84
N ILE A 38 1.33 4.47 -11.64
CA ILE A 38 2.80 4.52 -11.41
C ILE A 38 3.46 3.19 -11.84
N ALA A 39 2.68 2.14 -12.11
CA ALA A 39 3.24 0.93 -12.70
C ALA A 39 4.02 1.27 -13.98
N GLY A 40 5.19 0.68 -14.15
CA GLY A 40 6.04 0.92 -15.32
C GLY A 40 6.90 2.19 -15.27
N ILE A 41 6.73 3.06 -14.27
CA ILE A 41 7.60 4.23 -14.09
C ILE A 41 8.86 3.79 -13.32
N PHE A 42 9.82 3.22 -14.04
CA PHE A 42 11.12 2.79 -13.52
C PHE A 42 12.11 2.59 -14.67
N ASN A 43 13.39 2.50 -14.35
CA ASN A 43 14.42 2.20 -15.34
C ASN A 43 14.47 0.69 -15.60
N GLY A 44 14.37 0.29 -16.89
CA GLY A 44 14.37 -1.10 -17.32
C GLY A 44 12.97 -1.63 -17.68
N ASN A 45 12.90 -2.92 -18.01
CA ASN A 45 11.68 -3.54 -18.54
C ASN A 45 10.96 -4.42 -17.52
N LEU A 46 11.63 -4.79 -16.40
CA LEU A 46 11.10 -5.63 -15.34
C LEU A 46 11.41 -5.01 -13.99
N ARG A 47 10.39 -4.89 -13.13
CA ARG A 47 10.55 -4.56 -11.71
C ARG A 47 9.90 -5.64 -10.85
N LEU A 48 10.67 -6.16 -9.90
CA LEU A 48 10.18 -7.02 -8.83
C LEU A 48 10.32 -6.28 -7.51
N THR A 49 9.25 -6.23 -6.73
CA THR A 49 9.26 -5.56 -5.42
C THR A 49 8.73 -6.52 -4.37
N SER A 50 9.42 -6.59 -3.24
CA SER A 50 8.97 -7.32 -2.05
C SER A 50 9.09 -6.41 -0.83
N ALA A 51 8.04 -6.37 -0.03
CA ALA A 51 8.02 -5.59 1.20
C ALA A 51 7.44 -6.42 2.35
N TYR A 52 8.06 -6.32 3.51
CA TYR A 52 7.60 -6.95 4.75
C TYR A 52 7.55 -5.92 5.87
N ARG A 53 6.43 -5.88 6.60
CA ARG A 53 6.24 -5.02 7.76
C ARG A 53 5.78 -5.84 8.94
N SER A 54 6.41 -5.63 10.10
CA SER A 54 5.97 -6.19 11.38
C SER A 54 5.82 -5.05 12.39
N GLN A 55 4.67 -4.97 13.05
CA GLN A 55 4.36 -3.93 14.03
C GLN A 55 3.87 -4.55 15.33
N TRP A 56 4.16 -3.89 16.46
CA TRP A 56 3.69 -4.26 17.82
C TRP A 56 4.23 -5.60 18.34
N SER A 57 5.33 -6.13 17.77
CA SER A 57 5.91 -7.42 18.16
C SER A 57 6.38 -7.49 19.60
N SER A 58 6.63 -6.35 20.24
CA SER A 58 7.07 -6.27 21.63
C SER A 58 5.91 -6.15 22.65
N VAL A 59 4.68 -5.94 22.19
CA VAL A 59 3.53 -5.64 23.05
C VAL A 59 2.45 -6.70 22.96
N THR A 60 2.21 -7.26 21.78
CA THR A 60 1.12 -8.22 21.49
C THR A 60 1.49 -9.11 20.30
N VAL A 61 0.54 -9.92 19.84
CA VAL A 61 0.68 -10.64 18.56
C VAL A 61 0.92 -9.64 17.44
N PRO A 62 2.05 -9.73 16.74
CA PRO A 62 2.44 -8.72 15.77
C PRO A 62 1.46 -8.62 14.60
N TYR A 63 1.24 -7.42 14.12
CA TYR A 63 0.62 -7.17 12.83
C TYR A 63 1.66 -7.32 11.75
N GLN A 64 1.43 -8.24 10.82
CA GLN A 64 2.37 -8.60 9.76
C GLN A 64 1.75 -8.36 8.40
N THR A 65 2.41 -7.54 7.60
CA THR A 65 1.99 -7.25 6.22
C THR A 65 3.11 -7.67 5.28
N GLN A 66 2.77 -8.47 4.29
CA GLN A 66 3.66 -8.91 3.21
C GLN A 66 3.09 -8.42 1.89
N ALA A 67 3.93 -7.87 1.03
CA ALA A 67 3.57 -7.46 -0.30
C ALA A 67 4.63 -7.93 -1.30
N LEU A 68 4.17 -8.38 -2.45
CA LEU A 68 5.00 -8.75 -3.59
C LEU A 68 4.36 -8.13 -4.84
N SER A 69 5.16 -7.50 -5.67
CA SER A 69 4.71 -7.06 -6.98
C SER A 69 5.71 -7.38 -8.08
N ALA A 70 5.19 -7.63 -9.27
CA ALA A 70 5.94 -7.83 -10.49
C ALA A 70 5.33 -6.94 -11.58
N GLU A 71 6.16 -6.25 -12.34
CA GLU A 71 5.76 -5.33 -13.40
C GLU A 71 6.66 -5.53 -14.60
N VAL A 72 6.05 -5.63 -15.79
CA VAL A 72 6.76 -5.77 -17.08
C VAL A 72 6.25 -4.71 -18.01
N SER A 73 7.16 -3.87 -18.54
CA SER A 73 6.86 -2.83 -19.51
C SER A 73 7.34 -3.27 -20.89
N VAL A 74 6.45 -3.14 -21.87
CA VAL A 74 6.73 -3.51 -23.26
C VAL A 74 6.39 -2.34 -24.20
N PRO A 75 7.24 -2.05 -25.20
CA PRO A 75 6.94 -1.03 -26.21
C PRO A 75 5.79 -1.47 -27.12
N VAL A 76 5.04 -0.50 -27.64
CA VAL A 76 3.89 -0.74 -28.51
C VAL A 76 4.12 -0.09 -29.87
N GLY A 77 4.16 -0.92 -30.89
CA GLY A 77 4.32 -0.45 -32.29
C GLY A 77 5.68 0.22 -32.53
N TYR A 78 5.67 1.26 -33.36
CA TYR A 78 6.85 2.04 -33.72
C TYR A 78 6.92 3.40 -33.00
N SER A 79 6.02 3.62 -32.04
CA SER A 79 6.00 4.82 -31.19
C SER A 79 6.73 4.55 -29.87
N TYR A 80 7.01 5.61 -29.12
CA TYR A 80 7.53 5.50 -27.74
C TYR A 80 6.46 5.12 -26.71
N ASP A 81 5.26 4.71 -27.16
CA ASP A 81 4.19 4.28 -26.28
C ASP A 81 4.55 2.95 -25.62
N LEU A 82 4.19 2.79 -24.33
CA LEU A 82 4.46 1.59 -23.57
C LEU A 82 3.17 1.01 -22.98
N ILE A 83 3.14 -0.31 -22.83
CA ILE A 83 2.15 -1.01 -22.03
C ILE A 83 2.88 -1.69 -20.88
N THR A 84 2.34 -1.54 -19.67
CA THR A 84 2.83 -2.24 -18.50
C THR A 84 1.77 -3.21 -18.00
N TYR A 85 2.18 -4.46 -17.84
CA TYR A 85 1.44 -5.49 -17.13
C TYR A 85 2.06 -5.66 -15.76
N GLY A 86 1.22 -5.73 -14.74
CA GLY A 86 1.67 -5.92 -13.38
C GLY A 86 0.78 -6.88 -12.61
N LEU A 87 1.31 -7.38 -11.51
CA LEU A 87 0.60 -8.17 -10.52
C LEU A 87 1.02 -7.72 -9.14
N GLN A 88 0.05 -7.44 -8.28
CA GLN A 88 0.25 -7.18 -6.88
C GLN A 88 -0.38 -8.28 -6.04
N LEU A 89 0.41 -8.87 -5.18
CA LEU A 89 0.01 -9.82 -4.14
C LEU A 89 0.24 -9.19 -2.79
N ALA A 90 -0.69 -9.36 -1.87
CA ALA A 90 -0.50 -8.95 -0.50
C ALA A 90 -1.19 -9.88 0.48
N ASN A 91 -0.60 -10.01 1.64
CA ASN A 91 -1.19 -10.68 2.79
C ASN A 91 -0.94 -9.83 4.03
N ASP A 92 -2.02 -9.46 4.71
CA ASP A 92 -2.00 -8.72 5.97
C ASP A 92 -2.63 -9.58 7.06
N VAL A 93 -1.93 -9.78 8.17
CA VAL A 93 -2.39 -10.59 9.30
C VAL A 93 -2.32 -9.75 10.56
N ALA A 94 -3.44 -9.68 11.28
CA ALA A 94 -3.59 -8.81 12.44
C ALA A 94 -4.17 -9.53 13.67
N GLY A 95 -3.56 -9.31 14.81
CA GLY A 95 -4.09 -9.66 16.14
C GLY A 95 -4.18 -11.16 16.46
N ASP A 96 -4.75 -11.45 17.64
CA ASP A 96 -4.83 -12.81 18.19
C ASP A 96 -5.71 -13.73 17.35
N LEU A 97 -6.78 -13.20 16.80
CA LEU A 97 -7.70 -13.94 15.90
C LEU A 97 -7.10 -14.25 14.53
N LYS A 98 -5.86 -13.81 14.27
CA LYS A 98 -5.19 -13.90 12.95
C LYS A 98 -6.10 -13.42 11.82
N LEU A 99 -6.75 -12.25 12.04
CA LEU A 99 -7.53 -11.63 10.97
C LEU A 99 -6.61 -11.41 9.78
N SER A 100 -6.81 -12.17 8.72
CA SER A 100 -6.00 -12.10 7.52
C SER A 100 -6.77 -11.50 6.35
N ARG A 101 -6.08 -10.73 5.52
CA ARG A 101 -6.59 -10.17 4.27
C ARG A 101 -5.58 -10.46 3.17
N THR A 102 -5.95 -11.35 2.26
CA THR A 102 -5.15 -11.73 1.10
C THR A 102 -5.69 -11.05 -0.15
N GLN A 103 -4.81 -10.48 -0.97
CA GLN A 103 -5.15 -9.73 -2.17
C GLN A 103 -4.41 -10.30 -3.37
N PHE A 104 -5.11 -10.42 -4.50
CA PHE A 104 -4.58 -10.75 -5.81
C PHE A 104 -5.10 -9.71 -6.81
N LEU A 105 -4.23 -8.79 -7.22
CA LEU A 105 -4.62 -7.60 -7.98
C LEU A 105 -3.73 -7.45 -9.23
N PRO A 106 -4.13 -7.98 -10.39
CA PRO A 106 -3.53 -7.64 -11.67
C PRO A 106 -3.68 -6.16 -11.99
N VAL A 107 -2.66 -5.63 -12.69
CA VAL A 107 -2.52 -4.23 -13.06
C VAL A 107 -2.26 -4.14 -14.56
N PHE A 108 -2.87 -3.16 -15.20
CA PHE A 108 -2.64 -2.81 -16.58
C PHE A 108 -2.47 -1.30 -16.69
N CYS A 109 -1.40 -0.87 -17.38
CA CYS A 109 -1.15 0.54 -17.68
C CYS A 109 -0.85 0.75 -19.13
N PHE A 110 -1.32 1.88 -19.65
CA PHE A 110 -0.96 2.41 -20.96
C PHE A 110 -0.26 3.75 -20.75
N HIS A 111 0.96 3.85 -21.30
CA HIS A 111 1.80 5.05 -21.23
C HIS A 111 1.81 5.67 -22.61
N LYS A 112 1.13 6.80 -22.75
CA LYS A 112 1.14 7.59 -23.98
C LYS A 112 2.32 8.53 -23.96
N SER A 113 3.26 8.35 -24.88
CA SER A 113 4.32 9.31 -25.12
C SER A 113 3.74 10.62 -25.62
N LEU A 114 4.09 11.71 -24.95
CA LEU A 114 3.74 13.09 -25.36
C LEU A 114 4.91 13.78 -26.05
N TYR A 115 6.12 13.43 -25.67
CA TYR A 115 7.34 13.96 -26.23
C TYR A 115 8.41 12.87 -26.19
N GLU A 116 8.61 12.20 -27.34
CA GLU A 116 9.55 11.10 -27.53
C GLU A 116 9.51 10.09 -26.37
N ASP A 117 10.66 9.73 -25.79
CA ASP A 117 10.80 8.86 -24.61
C ASP A 117 10.96 9.64 -23.29
N VAL A 118 10.72 10.96 -23.31
CA VAL A 118 10.97 11.88 -22.19
C VAL A 118 9.73 12.10 -21.34
N SER A 119 8.56 12.28 -21.98
CA SER A 119 7.33 12.66 -21.27
C SER A 119 6.20 11.71 -21.58
N PHE A 120 5.58 11.19 -20.53
CA PHE A 120 4.47 10.24 -20.68
C PHE A 120 3.27 10.65 -19.84
N LEU A 121 2.09 10.47 -20.42
CA LEU A 121 0.83 10.45 -19.73
C LEU A 121 0.36 9.00 -19.58
N THR A 122 0.19 8.55 -18.36
CA THR A 122 -0.14 7.15 -18.05
C THR A 122 -1.55 7.05 -17.49
N PHE A 123 -2.30 6.10 -18.04
CA PHE A 123 -3.55 5.62 -17.48
C PHE A 123 -3.35 4.20 -16.94
N GLY A 124 -3.74 3.96 -15.69
CA GLY A 124 -3.61 2.66 -15.04
C GLY A 124 -4.91 2.16 -14.45
N VAL A 125 -5.14 0.86 -14.57
CA VAL A 125 -6.23 0.15 -13.90
C VAL A 125 -5.67 -1.05 -13.16
N MET A 126 -6.22 -1.30 -11.98
CA MET A 126 -5.90 -2.45 -11.15
C MET A 126 -7.21 -3.01 -10.59
N GLY A 127 -7.35 -4.32 -10.59
CA GLY A 127 -8.53 -4.91 -9.99
C GLY A 127 -8.38 -6.40 -9.84
N GLY A 128 -9.09 -6.98 -8.87
CA GLY A 128 -8.99 -8.39 -8.61
C GLY A 128 -9.74 -8.82 -7.36
N TYR A 129 -9.30 -9.92 -6.81
CA TYR A 129 -9.97 -10.65 -5.75
C TYR A 129 -9.30 -10.41 -4.40
N ILE A 130 -10.12 -10.15 -3.39
CA ILE A 130 -9.69 -9.98 -2.01
C ILE A 130 -10.48 -10.92 -1.13
N GLN A 131 -9.77 -11.66 -0.28
CA GLN A 131 -10.33 -12.55 0.73
C GLN A 131 -9.91 -12.09 2.12
N SER A 132 -10.87 -12.02 3.02
CA SER A 132 -10.63 -11.78 4.45
C SER A 132 -11.15 -12.96 5.26
N GLN A 133 -10.37 -13.40 6.26
CA GLN A 133 -10.72 -14.50 7.14
C GLN A 133 -10.11 -14.32 8.52
N PHE A 134 -10.71 -14.94 9.52
CA PHE A 134 -10.15 -15.03 10.87
C PHE A 134 -10.28 -16.43 11.43
N ASP A 135 -9.47 -16.76 12.43
CA ASP A 135 -9.48 -18.04 13.11
C ASP A 135 -10.39 -17.99 14.36
N PRO A 136 -11.62 -18.55 14.31
CA PRO A 136 -12.55 -18.49 15.42
C PRO A 136 -12.07 -19.28 16.63
N THR A 137 -11.19 -20.28 16.47
CA THR A 137 -10.68 -21.10 17.55
C THR A 137 -9.80 -20.32 18.54
N LYS A 138 -9.30 -19.16 18.10
CA LYS A 138 -8.50 -18.25 18.92
C LYS A 138 -9.30 -17.13 19.58
N ALA A 139 -10.64 -17.13 19.35
CA ALA A 139 -11.51 -16.16 20.00
C ALA A 139 -11.66 -16.49 21.49
N LEU A 140 -11.25 -15.56 22.34
CA LEU A 140 -11.44 -15.64 23.79
C LEU A 140 -12.45 -14.58 24.23
N PHE A 141 -13.54 -15.01 24.83
CA PHE A 141 -14.60 -14.12 25.31
C PHE A 141 -14.64 -14.10 26.83
N GLY A 142 -15.05 -12.97 27.40
CA GLY A 142 -15.14 -12.80 28.85
C GLY A 142 -16.01 -13.86 29.54
N SER A 143 -17.03 -14.39 28.86
CA SER A 143 -17.88 -15.50 29.34
C SER A 143 -17.16 -16.84 29.48
N GLN A 144 -15.98 -16.99 28.88
CA GLN A 144 -15.17 -18.21 28.97
C GLN A 144 -14.18 -18.14 30.16
N PHE A 145 -14.04 -16.97 30.81
CA PHE A 145 -13.18 -16.83 31.96
C PHE A 145 -13.91 -17.32 33.24
N ASN A 146 -13.34 -18.31 33.86
CA ASN A 146 -13.78 -18.76 35.17
C ASN A 146 -13.02 -17.95 36.24
N TYR A 147 -13.65 -16.93 36.81
CA TYR A 147 -13.06 -16.08 37.83
C TYR A 147 -12.76 -16.83 39.17
N THR A 148 -13.40 -17.98 39.35
CA THR A 148 -13.19 -18.82 40.59
C THR A 148 -12.06 -19.81 40.37
N ASN A 149 -11.84 -20.28 39.15
CA ASN A 149 -10.75 -21.18 38.78
C ASN A 149 -10.22 -20.86 37.37
N PRO A 150 -9.23 -19.97 37.24
CA PRO A 150 -8.67 -19.53 35.99
C PRO A 150 -8.07 -20.67 35.13
N SER A 151 -7.66 -21.77 35.78
CA SER A 151 -7.07 -22.95 35.11
C SER A 151 -8.12 -23.86 34.45
N ASN A 152 -9.38 -23.63 34.70
CA ASN A 152 -10.49 -24.41 34.08
C ASN A 152 -11.47 -23.46 33.38
N PRO A 153 -11.20 -23.10 32.10
CA PRO A 153 -12.05 -22.20 31.35
C PRO A 153 -13.46 -22.80 31.18
N LEU A 154 -14.47 -21.96 31.30
CA LEU A 154 -15.86 -22.36 31.02
C LEU A 154 -15.99 -22.68 29.54
N SER A 155 -16.59 -23.83 29.23
CA SER A 155 -16.89 -24.22 27.84
C SER A 155 -17.97 -23.31 27.28
N GLY A 156 -17.58 -22.30 26.53
CA GLY A 156 -18.46 -21.47 25.73
C GLY A 156 -17.99 -21.52 24.28
N SER A 157 -18.71 -22.18 23.42
CA SER A 157 -18.48 -22.07 21.98
C SER A 157 -19.37 -20.95 21.42
N TYR A 158 -18.76 -19.92 20.85
CA TYR A 158 -19.48 -18.98 20.01
C TYR A 158 -19.53 -19.55 18.60
N ASP A 159 -20.73 -19.72 18.08
CA ASP A 159 -20.93 -20.11 16.70
C ASP A 159 -20.82 -18.86 15.82
N PHE A 160 -19.79 -18.83 14.99
CA PHE A 160 -19.60 -17.77 14.01
C PHE A 160 -20.21 -18.24 12.69
N PRO A 161 -21.32 -17.65 12.24
CA PRO A 161 -21.99 -18.08 11.00
C PRO A 161 -21.10 -17.91 9.76
N ARG A 162 -20.11 -17.04 9.83
CA ARG A 162 -19.15 -16.81 8.76
C ARG A 162 -17.80 -16.41 9.32
N THR A 163 -16.76 -17.14 8.97
CA THR A 163 -15.36 -16.86 9.37
C THR A 163 -14.51 -16.29 8.25
N SER A 164 -15.05 -16.25 7.03
CA SER A 164 -14.40 -15.69 5.85
C SER A 164 -15.42 -15.02 4.92
N PHE A 165 -14.96 -14.02 4.21
CA PHE A 165 -15.66 -13.41 3.10
C PHE A 165 -14.69 -12.95 2.03
N SER A 166 -15.21 -12.78 0.82
CA SER A 166 -14.43 -12.32 -0.31
C SER A 166 -15.21 -11.31 -1.15
N TYR A 167 -14.49 -10.48 -1.87
CA TYR A 167 -15.08 -9.48 -2.74
C TYR A 167 -14.11 -9.10 -3.87
N TRP A 168 -14.69 -8.56 -4.93
CA TRP A 168 -13.93 -7.93 -6.01
C TRP A 168 -13.66 -6.48 -5.67
N ASP A 169 -12.48 -6.02 -6.03
CA ASP A 169 -12.07 -4.63 -5.86
C ASP A 169 -11.45 -4.12 -7.15
N ALA A 170 -11.55 -2.81 -7.36
CA ALA A 170 -10.94 -2.17 -8.49
C ALA A 170 -10.48 -0.76 -8.16
N SER A 171 -9.41 -0.35 -8.83
CA SER A 171 -8.73 0.93 -8.66
C SER A 171 -8.28 1.46 -10.02
N THR A 172 -8.20 2.76 -10.16
CA THR A 172 -7.71 3.40 -11.38
C THR A 172 -6.90 4.63 -11.04
N GLY A 173 -6.06 5.06 -11.96
CA GLY A 173 -5.27 6.26 -11.79
C GLY A 173 -4.80 6.86 -13.09
N LEU A 174 -4.36 8.09 -12.97
CA LEU A 174 -3.63 8.85 -13.99
C LEU A 174 -2.31 9.31 -13.39
N ALA A 175 -1.27 9.30 -14.18
CA ALA A 175 0.03 9.83 -13.82
C ALA A 175 0.66 10.52 -15.03
N PHE A 176 1.43 11.54 -14.74
CA PHE A 176 2.31 12.19 -15.70
C PHE A 176 3.73 12.07 -15.17
N ASN A 177 4.65 11.67 -16.03
CA ASN A 177 6.08 11.67 -15.73
C ASN A 177 6.87 12.31 -16.85
N SER A 178 7.95 12.96 -16.50
CA SER A 178 8.85 13.62 -17.44
C SER A 178 10.25 13.75 -16.85
N GLU A 179 11.19 14.08 -17.73
CA GLU A 179 12.59 14.33 -17.41
C GLU A 179 12.99 15.73 -17.92
N PHE A 180 13.74 16.47 -17.11
CA PHE A 180 14.37 17.72 -17.52
C PHE A 180 15.70 17.46 -18.25
N ASN A 181 16.21 18.46 -18.94
CA ASN A 181 17.48 18.37 -19.68
C ASN A 181 18.70 18.04 -18.82
N ASP A 182 18.62 18.26 -17.52
CA ASP A 182 19.67 17.95 -16.53
C ASP A 182 19.58 16.50 -15.98
N GLY A 183 18.64 15.69 -16.51
CA GLY A 183 18.40 14.33 -16.05
C GLY A 183 17.52 14.24 -14.81
N THR A 184 17.04 15.35 -14.26
CA THR A 184 16.08 15.36 -13.14
C THR A 184 14.74 14.81 -13.61
N ARG A 185 14.25 13.76 -12.97
CA ARG A 185 12.98 13.10 -13.28
C ARG A 185 11.92 13.43 -12.26
N TYR A 186 10.71 13.65 -12.72
CA TYR A 186 9.58 13.87 -11.82
C TYR A 186 8.31 13.18 -12.32
N TYR A 187 7.44 12.89 -11.40
CA TYR A 187 6.10 12.42 -11.72
C TYR A 187 5.10 12.96 -10.71
N TYR A 188 3.86 13.06 -11.14
CA TYR A 188 2.71 13.31 -10.28
C TYR A 188 1.50 12.55 -10.82
N GLY A 189 0.58 12.21 -9.93
CA GLY A 189 -0.58 11.46 -10.32
C GLY A 189 -1.73 11.53 -9.33
N VAL A 190 -2.89 11.11 -9.80
CA VAL A 190 -4.11 10.98 -9.01
C VAL A 190 -4.66 9.58 -9.17
N SER A 191 -5.25 9.04 -8.12
CA SER A 191 -5.87 7.72 -8.19
C SER A 191 -7.09 7.59 -7.29
N VAL A 192 -7.94 6.62 -7.64
CA VAL A 192 -9.10 6.21 -6.86
C VAL A 192 -9.03 4.72 -6.64
N TYR A 193 -8.96 4.31 -5.38
CA TYR A 193 -9.04 2.91 -4.95
C TYR A 193 -10.45 2.60 -4.46
N HIS A 194 -10.82 1.33 -4.53
CA HIS A 194 -12.10 0.82 -4.01
C HIS A 194 -13.32 1.48 -4.65
N PHE A 195 -13.25 1.82 -5.95
CA PHE A 195 -14.36 2.51 -6.59
C PHE A 195 -15.59 1.60 -6.80
N LEU A 196 -15.46 0.27 -6.70
CA LEU A 196 -16.59 -0.68 -6.74
C LEU A 196 -17.46 -0.60 -5.48
N LYS A 197 -16.97 0.03 -4.39
CA LYS A 197 -17.71 0.16 -3.12
C LYS A 197 -18.21 -1.19 -2.61
N SER A 198 -17.39 -2.22 -2.68
CA SER A 198 -17.73 -3.58 -2.31
C SER A 198 -18.21 -3.68 -0.86
N LYS A 199 -19.19 -4.55 -0.62
CA LYS A 199 -19.68 -4.82 0.73
C LYS A 199 -18.67 -5.70 1.45
N VAL A 200 -18.28 -5.29 2.65
CA VAL A 200 -17.33 -6.01 3.51
C VAL A 200 -18.01 -6.33 4.84
N PHE A 201 -18.16 -7.63 5.16
CA PHE A 201 -18.83 -8.05 6.38
C PHE A 201 -18.54 -9.50 6.73
N PHE A 202 -18.41 -9.77 8.03
CA PHE A 202 -18.43 -11.13 8.59
C PHE A 202 -19.84 -11.55 9.03
N PHE A 203 -20.75 -10.58 9.31
CA PHE A 203 -22.11 -10.80 9.80
C PHE A 203 -23.10 -10.03 8.93
N ASP A 204 -24.13 -10.70 8.46
CA ASP A 204 -25.11 -10.16 7.50
C ASP A 204 -25.86 -8.90 8.00
N GLN A 205 -25.99 -8.73 9.31
CA GLN A 205 -26.71 -7.58 9.89
C GLN A 205 -25.92 -6.26 9.88
N ASN A 206 -24.60 -6.31 9.72
CA ASN A 206 -23.73 -5.13 9.79
C ASN A 206 -22.79 -5.03 8.57
N SER A 207 -23.37 -5.03 7.37
CA SER A 207 -22.59 -4.83 6.16
C SER A 207 -22.01 -3.40 6.13
N SER A 208 -20.69 -3.30 6.00
CA SER A 208 -19.99 -2.03 5.76
C SER A 208 -19.62 -1.92 4.29
N ILE A 209 -19.79 -0.75 3.73
CA ILE A 209 -19.36 -0.46 2.36
C ILE A 209 -17.91 0.04 2.42
N LEU A 210 -17.04 -0.60 1.67
CA LEU A 210 -15.67 -0.15 1.51
C LEU A 210 -15.66 1.22 0.81
N ARG A 211 -15.20 2.25 1.54
CA ARG A 211 -15.22 3.62 1.03
C ARG A 211 -14.09 3.86 0.05
N PRO A 212 -14.34 4.54 -1.06
CA PRO A 212 -13.28 4.92 -1.98
C PRO A 212 -12.19 5.74 -1.30
N ARG A 213 -10.93 5.46 -1.67
CA ARG A 213 -9.75 6.22 -1.28
C ARG A 213 -9.27 7.03 -2.48
N PHE A 214 -9.23 8.34 -2.33
CA PHE A 214 -8.63 9.26 -3.27
C PHE A 214 -7.18 9.50 -2.87
N SER A 215 -6.26 9.46 -3.83
CA SER A 215 -4.85 9.67 -3.60
C SER A 215 -4.28 10.66 -4.62
N LEU A 216 -3.49 11.61 -4.11
CA LEU A 216 -2.61 12.46 -4.89
C LEU A 216 -1.17 12.04 -4.53
N ASN A 217 -0.36 11.77 -5.52
CA ASN A 217 1.01 11.31 -5.33
C ASN A 217 1.97 12.04 -6.26
N GLY A 218 3.21 12.14 -5.83
CA GLY A 218 4.27 12.72 -6.62
C GLY A 218 5.65 12.29 -6.12
N GLY A 219 6.63 12.51 -6.97
CA GLY A 219 8.01 12.29 -6.66
C GLY A 219 8.92 13.03 -7.63
N ILE A 220 10.12 13.33 -7.16
CA ILE A 220 11.17 13.95 -7.93
C ILE A 220 12.50 13.29 -7.58
N ASN A 221 13.31 13.06 -8.61
CA ASN A 221 14.65 12.54 -8.53
C ASN A 221 15.59 13.62 -9.06
N PHE A 222 16.25 14.33 -8.19
CA PHE A 222 17.26 15.32 -8.53
C PHE A 222 18.61 14.65 -8.79
N VAL A 223 19.23 14.99 -9.89
CA VAL A 223 20.65 14.69 -10.15
C VAL A 223 21.49 15.76 -9.43
N THR A 224 22.23 15.36 -8.39
CA THR A 224 23.00 16.29 -7.54
C THR A 224 24.50 16.27 -7.84
N GLY A 225 24.96 15.37 -8.71
CA GLY A 225 26.34 15.20 -9.12
C GLY A 225 26.45 14.19 -10.25
N ASN A 226 27.65 13.79 -10.63
CA ASN A 226 27.85 12.86 -11.74
C ASN A 226 27.19 11.49 -11.50
N PHE A 227 27.04 11.09 -10.23
CA PHE A 227 26.51 9.78 -9.85
C PHE A 227 25.55 9.82 -8.64
N ASP A 228 25.20 11.02 -8.20
CA ASP A 228 24.41 11.23 -6.99
C ASP A 228 22.99 11.61 -7.30
N HIS A 229 22.05 11.00 -6.59
CA HIS A 229 20.63 11.29 -6.75
C HIS A 229 19.95 11.54 -5.40
N LEU A 230 19.14 12.59 -5.34
CA LEU A 230 18.25 12.88 -4.23
C LEU A 230 16.81 12.60 -4.67
N TYR A 231 16.18 11.64 -4.01
CA TYR A 231 14.78 11.27 -4.25
C TYR A 231 13.88 11.87 -3.18
N MET A 232 12.81 12.51 -3.59
CA MET A 232 11.78 13.05 -2.71
C MET A 232 10.40 12.57 -3.18
N PHE A 233 9.54 12.17 -2.23
CA PHE A 233 8.21 11.66 -2.52
C PHE A 233 7.18 12.24 -1.58
N GLY A 234 5.94 12.36 -2.05
CA GLY A 234 4.81 12.77 -1.26
C GLY A 234 3.51 12.15 -1.72
N ASP A 235 2.71 11.68 -0.76
CA ASP A 235 1.38 11.15 -1.01
C ASP A 235 0.37 11.80 -0.06
N ALA A 236 -0.73 12.30 -0.60
CA ALA A 236 -1.87 12.78 0.15
C ALA A 236 -3.08 11.89 -0.15
N MET A 237 -3.71 11.33 0.87
CA MET A 237 -4.80 10.38 0.72
C MET A 237 -6.01 10.80 1.55
N VAL A 238 -7.20 10.54 1.02
CA VAL A 238 -8.47 10.77 1.72
C VAL A 238 -9.35 9.52 1.57
N GLN A 239 -9.77 8.94 2.68
CA GLN A 239 -10.66 7.77 2.71
C GLN A 239 -11.65 7.88 3.87
N GLY A 240 -12.95 7.83 3.58
CA GLY A 240 -13.97 7.78 4.62
C GLY A 240 -13.99 8.94 5.61
N GLY A 241 -13.45 10.12 5.22
CA GLY A 241 -13.31 11.31 6.08
C GLY A 241 -11.95 11.40 6.79
N ASN A 242 -11.12 10.37 6.72
CA ASN A 242 -9.74 10.41 7.21
C ASN A 242 -8.82 10.99 6.14
N ARG A 243 -7.81 11.73 6.58
CA ARG A 243 -6.79 12.33 5.72
C ARG A 243 -5.43 11.84 6.19
N GLN A 244 -4.58 11.49 5.23
CA GLN A 244 -3.21 11.07 5.48
C GLN A 244 -2.29 11.83 4.53
N LEU A 245 -1.20 12.36 5.06
CA LEU A 245 -0.09 12.92 4.30
C LEU A 245 1.17 12.14 4.70
N VAL A 246 1.87 11.62 3.71
CA VAL A 246 3.12 10.90 3.90
C VAL A 246 4.16 11.52 2.99
N MET A 247 5.35 11.77 3.52
CA MET A 247 6.49 12.27 2.78
C MET A 247 7.71 11.40 3.07
N GLY A 248 8.57 11.24 2.07
CA GLY A 248 9.80 10.48 2.21
C GLY A 248 10.87 11.05 1.32
N MET A 249 12.12 10.84 1.73
CA MET A 249 13.29 11.15 0.91
C MET A 249 14.41 10.15 1.18
N TYR A 250 15.21 9.91 0.16
CA TYR A 250 16.48 9.21 0.31
C TYR A 250 17.50 9.73 -0.68
N TYR A 251 18.76 9.50 -0.36
CA TYR A 251 19.90 9.89 -1.17
C TYR A 251 20.66 8.63 -1.60
N THR A 252 21.05 8.57 -2.86
CA THR A 252 21.93 7.52 -3.38
C THR A 252 23.24 8.13 -3.87
N HIS A 253 24.32 7.51 -3.43
CA HIS A 253 25.67 7.82 -3.91
C HIS A 253 26.19 6.59 -4.66
N ASN A 254 26.62 6.77 -5.90
CA ASN A 254 27.15 5.68 -6.69
C ASN A 254 28.67 5.57 -6.46
N LEU A 255 29.10 4.45 -5.90
CA LEU A 255 30.51 4.18 -5.54
C LEU A 255 31.32 3.61 -6.71
N THR A 256 30.78 3.52 -7.91
CA THR A 256 31.47 2.95 -9.08
C THR A 256 32.37 3.98 -9.77
N ASP A 257 33.32 4.53 -9.03
CA ASP A 257 34.49 5.22 -9.60
C ASP A 257 35.78 4.46 -9.22
N PHE A 258 35.72 3.11 -9.28
CA PHE A 258 36.91 2.30 -9.12
C PHE A 258 37.49 1.92 -10.48
N ASP A 259 38.47 2.75 -10.91
CA ASP A 259 39.62 2.39 -11.70
C ASP A 259 39.42 1.46 -12.91
N ASP A 260 39.20 2.08 -14.03
CA ASP A 260 39.66 1.57 -15.33
C ASP A 260 41.14 2.02 -15.61
N ASP A 261 41.91 2.32 -14.56
CA ASP A 261 43.33 2.67 -14.62
C ASP A 261 44.26 1.45 -14.40
N ARG A 262 43.90 0.28 -14.90
CA ARG A 262 44.77 -0.91 -14.88
C ARG A 262 45.10 -1.44 -16.26
N ASP A 263 45.22 -0.57 -17.27
CA ASP A 263 45.87 -0.97 -18.51
C ASP A 263 46.72 0.21 -19.04
N ASN A 264 47.92 0.34 -18.49
CA ASN A 264 49.14 0.87 -19.14
C ASN A 264 50.36 0.06 -18.78
#